data_f2243e2e6608782acbc8ab0db1f29a87
#
_entry.id   f2243e2e6608782acbc8ab0db1f29a87
#
_cell.length_a   1.000
_cell.length_b   1.000
_cell.length_c   1.000
_cell.angle_alpha   90.00
_cell.angle_beta   90.00
_cell.angle_gamma   90.00
#
_symmetry.space_group_name_H-M   'P 1'
#
loop_
_entity.id
_entity.type
_entity.pdbx_description
1 polymer ?
#
loop_
_entity_poly.entity_id
_entity_poly.type
_entity_poly.pdbx_seq_one_letter_code
_entity_poly.pdbx_strand_id
1 'polypeptide(L)'
;MKNLNKIFFSVLFFFFLNLIHSEETNRGLAIALKADDSFSGYGDSKTNLKMMLKDRKGLVTERVMKMRLLEVPEDGDKSLIVFDSPRDVRGVAVLSHAHKVGSDEQWLYLPALKRVKRVASKNRTGPFLGSEFSLEDLSFQEVEKYSYEYLRDEDLDGKDSHVIKRIPLDPYSGYTKQIVWISKSNSLIYQIHHYDRKSFHLNTNLLGLQKIPG
;
A
#
# COMPACT_ATOMS: atom_id res chain seq x y z
N MET A 1 7.19 51.93 -13.92
CA MET A 1 7.26 51.45 -12.53
C MET A 1 6.11 50.50 -12.12
N LYS A 2 4.88 50.63 -12.61
CA LYS A 2 3.75 49.73 -12.20
C LYS A 2 3.87 48.26 -12.65
N ASN A 3 4.61 47.94 -13.71
CA ASN A 3 4.77 46.58 -14.22
C ASN A 3 5.88 45.80 -13.49
N LEU A 4 6.88 46.46 -12.95
CA LEU A 4 7.98 45.82 -12.22
C LEU A 4 7.52 45.26 -10.88
N ASN A 5 6.59 45.93 -10.20
CA ASN A 5 6.01 45.44 -8.92
C ASN A 5 5.11 44.21 -9.11
N LYS A 6 4.42 44.11 -10.24
CA LYS A 6 3.60 42.92 -10.54
C LYS A 6 4.45 41.68 -10.82
N ILE A 7 5.56 41.82 -11.52
CA ILE A 7 6.50 40.74 -11.80
C ILE A 7 7.17 40.26 -10.50
N PHE A 8 7.61 41.20 -9.66
CA PHE A 8 8.23 40.88 -8.38
C PHE A 8 7.27 40.14 -7.43
N PHE A 9 6.01 40.56 -7.37
CA PHE A 9 4.99 39.89 -6.55
C PHE A 9 4.64 38.50 -7.07
N SER A 10 4.62 38.30 -8.40
CA SER A 10 4.39 37.00 -9.01
C SER A 10 5.53 36.01 -8.75
N VAL A 11 6.79 36.46 -8.85
CA VAL A 11 7.98 35.65 -8.58
C VAL A 11 8.04 35.25 -7.10
N LEU A 12 7.76 36.20 -6.20
CA LEU A 12 7.73 35.94 -4.75
C LEU A 12 6.62 34.93 -4.37
N PHE A 13 5.45 35.04 -4.99
CA PHE A 13 4.32 34.09 -4.78
C PHE A 13 4.65 32.67 -5.26
N PHE A 14 5.31 32.54 -6.42
CA PHE A 14 5.79 31.23 -6.89
C PHE A 14 6.87 30.62 -5.98
N PHE A 15 7.73 31.44 -5.38
CA PHE A 15 8.76 30.98 -4.46
C PHE A 15 8.16 30.47 -3.14
N PHE A 16 7.13 31.16 -2.61
CA PHE A 16 6.39 30.72 -1.42
C PHE A 16 5.62 29.42 -1.64
N LEU A 17 4.98 29.26 -2.80
CA LEU A 17 4.28 28.02 -3.14
C LEU A 17 5.21 26.79 -3.20
N ASN A 18 6.42 26.95 -3.73
CA ASN A 18 7.41 25.87 -3.78
C ASN A 18 7.95 25.51 -2.38
N LEU A 19 8.11 26.49 -1.48
CA LEU A 19 8.55 26.24 -0.10
C LEU A 19 7.49 25.44 0.69
N ILE A 20 6.23 25.82 0.60
CA ILE A 20 5.13 25.13 1.27
C ILE A 20 5.01 23.68 0.74
N HIS A 21 5.06 23.49 -0.57
CA HIS A 21 4.98 22.17 -1.18
C HIS A 21 6.16 21.26 -0.78
N SER A 22 7.37 21.81 -0.66
CA SER A 22 8.55 21.09 -0.16
C SER A 22 8.40 20.66 1.30
N GLU A 23 7.82 21.50 2.15
CA GLU A 23 7.60 21.20 3.56
C GLU A 23 6.56 20.07 3.74
N GLU A 24 5.45 20.13 3.02
CA GLU A 24 4.41 19.10 3.04
C GLU A 24 4.93 17.75 2.51
N THR A 25 5.76 17.77 1.47
CA THR A 25 6.42 16.57 0.94
C THR A 25 7.36 15.94 1.97
N ASN A 26 8.22 16.76 2.60
CA ASN A 26 9.15 16.29 3.63
C ASN A 26 8.40 15.73 4.86
N ARG A 27 7.31 16.40 5.29
CA ARG A 27 6.48 15.94 6.38
C ARG A 27 5.77 14.61 6.06
N GLY A 28 5.22 14.48 4.85
CA GLY A 28 4.56 13.26 4.39
C GLY A 28 5.51 12.06 4.37
N LEU A 29 6.71 12.26 3.84
CA LEU A 29 7.76 11.23 3.83
C LEU A 29 8.20 10.85 5.25
N ALA A 30 8.41 11.82 6.14
CA ALA A 30 8.80 11.55 7.53
C ALA A 30 7.76 10.71 8.29
N ILE A 31 6.46 10.96 8.05
CA ILE A 31 5.36 10.17 8.62
C ILE A 31 5.37 8.75 8.06
N ALA A 32 5.59 8.59 6.75
CA ALA A 32 5.66 7.29 6.11
C ALA A 32 6.84 6.45 6.62
N LEU A 33 8.03 7.05 6.72
CA LEU A 33 9.23 6.39 7.27
C LEU A 33 9.01 5.94 8.73
N LYS A 34 8.37 6.76 9.56
CA LYS A 34 8.05 6.39 10.94
C LYS A 34 7.05 5.24 11.00
N ALA A 35 6.08 5.19 10.08
CA ALA A 35 5.14 4.09 9.99
C ALA A 35 5.85 2.79 9.57
N ASP A 36 6.75 2.86 8.60
CA ASP A 36 7.57 1.74 8.14
C ASP A 36 8.47 1.19 9.26
N ASP A 37 9.19 2.05 9.95
CA ASP A 37 10.04 1.70 11.09
C ASP A 37 9.24 1.00 12.21
N SER A 38 7.97 1.38 12.42
CA SER A 38 7.10 0.73 13.41
C SER A 38 6.75 -0.73 13.08
N PHE A 39 6.90 -1.13 11.84
CA PHE A 39 6.73 -2.49 11.35
C PHE A 39 8.04 -3.25 11.18
N SER A 40 9.20 -2.62 11.31
CA SER A 40 10.51 -3.23 11.14
C SER A 40 10.94 -4.04 12.38
N GLY A 41 11.97 -4.89 12.20
CA GLY A 41 12.59 -5.67 13.30
C GLY A 41 11.80 -6.92 13.68
N TYR A 42 10.89 -7.41 12.83
CA TYR A 42 10.16 -8.65 13.10
C TYR A 42 10.92 -9.91 12.64
N GLY A 43 11.96 -9.78 11.79
CA GLY A 43 12.76 -10.86 11.23
C GLY A 43 11.96 -11.77 10.32
N ASP A 44 11.27 -12.77 10.89
CA ASP A 44 10.26 -13.57 10.17
C ASP A 44 8.93 -13.63 10.94
N SER A 45 7.86 -13.78 10.21
CA SER A 45 6.51 -13.80 10.77
C SER A 45 5.59 -14.76 10.05
N LYS A 46 4.63 -15.33 10.81
CA LYS A 46 3.56 -16.18 10.30
C LYS A 46 2.23 -15.66 10.79
N THR A 47 1.31 -15.40 9.87
CA THR A 47 0.01 -14.82 10.19
C THR A 47 -1.10 -15.55 9.43
N ASN A 48 -2.25 -15.73 10.07
CA ASN A 48 -3.47 -16.18 9.41
C ASN A 48 -4.30 -14.95 9.07
N LEU A 49 -4.71 -14.85 7.81
CA LEU A 49 -5.51 -13.74 7.30
C LEU A 49 -6.90 -14.24 6.90
N LYS A 50 -7.90 -13.40 7.12
CA LYS A 50 -9.25 -13.57 6.60
C LYS A 50 -9.57 -12.43 5.64
N MET A 51 -10.00 -12.76 4.44
CA MET A 51 -10.50 -11.82 3.45
C MET A 51 -12.00 -12.02 3.30
N MET A 52 -12.77 -10.97 3.51
CA MET A 52 -14.23 -10.96 3.37
C MET A 52 -14.59 -10.28 2.06
N LEU A 53 -15.15 -11.02 1.11
CA LEU A 53 -15.62 -10.50 -0.17
C LEU A 53 -17.13 -10.33 -0.10
N LYS A 54 -17.61 -9.10 -0.30
CA LYS A 54 -19.04 -8.78 -0.33
C LYS A 54 -19.44 -8.42 -1.75
N ASP A 55 -20.39 -9.17 -2.31
CA ASP A 55 -20.92 -8.86 -3.64
C ASP A 55 -21.97 -7.73 -3.60
N ARG A 56 -22.46 -7.32 -4.77
CA ARG A 56 -23.47 -6.24 -4.91
C ARG A 56 -24.83 -6.62 -4.28
N LYS A 57 -25.11 -7.91 -4.07
CA LYS A 57 -26.31 -8.42 -3.44
C LYS A 57 -26.17 -8.56 -1.93
N GLY A 58 -24.98 -8.26 -1.39
CA GLY A 58 -24.67 -8.35 0.03
C GLY A 58 -24.20 -9.75 0.46
N LEU A 59 -24.09 -10.72 -0.45
CA LEU A 59 -23.55 -12.04 -0.12
C LEU A 59 -22.05 -11.90 0.23
N VAL A 60 -21.68 -12.48 1.36
CA VAL A 60 -20.31 -12.47 1.87
C VAL A 60 -19.68 -13.85 1.66
N THR A 61 -18.50 -13.85 1.05
CA THR A 61 -17.63 -15.03 0.92
C THR A 61 -16.36 -14.79 1.73
N GLU A 62 -16.02 -15.73 2.61
CA GLU A 62 -14.78 -15.69 3.39
C GLU A 62 -13.68 -16.49 2.69
N ARG A 63 -12.46 -15.93 2.67
CA ARG A 63 -11.24 -16.65 2.29
C ARG A 63 -10.27 -16.63 3.45
N VAL A 64 -9.71 -17.80 3.75
CA VAL A 64 -8.65 -17.94 4.77
C VAL A 64 -7.34 -18.16 4.05
N MET A 65 -6.32 -17.43 4.51
CA MET A 65 -4.96 -17.47 3.95
C MET A 65 -3.95 -17.58 5.06
N LYS A 66 -2.83 -18.24 4.77
CA LYS A 66 -1.61 -18.23 5.59
C LYS A 66 -0.60 -17.35 4.91
N MET A 67 -0.07 -16.40 5.65
CA MET A 67 0.96 -15.49 5.19
C MET A 67 2.24 -15.75 5.98
N ARG A 68 3.35 -15.81 5.27
CA ARG A 68 4.70 -15.84 5.82
C ARG A 68 5.45 -14.64 5.30
N LEU A 69 6.13 -13.95 6.18
CA LEU A 69 6.93 -12.76 5.90
C LEU A 69 8.37 -13.05 6.27
N LEU A 70 9.29 -12.53 5.48
CA LEU A 70 10.71 -12.51 5.78
C LEU A 70 11.20 -11.09 5.55
N GLU A 71 11.67 -10.47 6.61
CA GLU A 71 12.28 -9.16 6.57
C GLU A 71 13.65 -9.23 5.89
N VAL A 72 13.91 -8.29 4.98
CA VAL A 72 15.18 -8.16 4.27
C VAL A 72 15.64 -6.70 4.39
N PRO A 73 16.36 -6.32 5.46
CA PRO A 73 16.71 -4.93 5.76
C PRO A 73 17.48 -4.21 4.64
N GLU A 74 18.28 -4.95 3.88
CA GLU A 74 19.13 -4.41 2.81
C GLU A 74 18.37 -4.18 1.49
N ASP A 75 17.15 -4.76 1.37
CA ASP A 75 16.31 -4.69 0.18
C ASP A 75 14.84 -4.64 0.62
N GLY A 76 13.89 -5.04 -0.23
CA GLY A 76 12.49 -5.15 0.13
C GLY A 76 12.14 -6.54 0.69
N ASP A 77 11.08 -6.59 1.47
CA ASP A 77 10.63 -7.78 2.17
C ASP A 77 10.08 -8.86 1.23
N LYS A 78 10.10 -10.11 1.72
CA LYS A 78 9.55 -11.25 1.00
C LYS A 78 8.28 -11.75 1.66
N SER A 79 7.29 -12.08 0.86
CA SER A 79 6.04 -12.64 1.36
C SER A 79 5.62 -13.88 0.58
N LEU A 80 5.05 -14.85 1.31
CA LEU A 80 4.39 -16.01 0.74
C LEU A 80 2.97 -16.09 1.31
N ILE A 81 1.98 -15.91 0.45
CA ILE A 81 0.55 -16.08 0.79
C ILE A 81 0.07 -17.38 0.19
N VAL A 82 -0.55 -18.24 1.01
CA VAL A 82 -1.16 -19.49 0.57
C VAL A 82 -2.64 -19.51 0.97
N PHE A 83 -3.53 -19.67 0.01
CA PHE A 83 -4.96 -19.78 0.25
C PHE A 83 -5.31 -21.15 0.83
N ASP A 84 -6.01 -21.17 1.95
CA ASP A 84 -6.44 -22.40 2.67
C ASP A 84 -7.90 -22.75 2.37
N SER A 85 -8.75 -21.75 2.22
CA SER A 85 -10.17 -21.91 1.88
C SER A 85 -10.71 -20.70 1.13
N PRO A 86 -11.83 -20.85 0.41
CA PRO A 86 -12.59 -22.07 0.13
C PRO A 86 -11.89 -23.01 -0.88
N ARG A 87 -12.58 -24.12 -1.23
CA ARG A 87 -11.99 -25.21 -2.04
C ARG A 87 -11.52 -24.77 -3.43
N ASP A 88 -12.21 -23.83 -4.05
CA ASP A 88 -11.91 -23.29 -5.39
C ASP A 88 -10.58 -22.55 -5.48
N VAL A 89 -10.13 -21.93 -4.37
CA VAL A 89 -8.85 -21.20 -4.29
C VAL A 89 -7.80 -21.91 -3.45
N ARG A 90 -8.15 -23.04 -2.81
CA ARG A 90 -7.23 -23.77 -1.92
C ARG A 90 -5.93 -24.15 -2.61
N GLY A 91 -4.81 -23.83 -1.96
CA GLY A 91 -3.47 -24.13 -2.44
C GLY A 91 -2.95 -23.17 -3.50
N VAL A 92 -3.74 -22.19 -3.96
CA VAL A 92 -3.19 -21.08 -4.72
C VAL A 92 -2.18 -20.37 -3.83
N ALA A 93 -0.99 -20.06 -4.38
CA ALA A 93 0.04 -19.37 -3.64
C ALA A 93 0.61 -18.20 -4.45
N VAL A 94 0.89 -17.11 -3.75
CA VAL A 94 1.59 -15.93 -4.28
C VAL A 94 2.86 -15.75 -3.48
N LEU A 95 4.01 -15.80 -4.17
CA LEU A 95 5.32 -15.43 -3.63
C LEU A 95 5.67 -14.04 -4.18
N SER A 96 6.03 -13.12 -3.31
CA SER A 96 6.49 -11.78 -3.68
C SER A 96 7.88 -11.53 -3.08
N HIS A 97 8.77 -10.99 -3.89
CA HIS A 97 10.01 -10.37 -3.46
C HIS A 97 9.87 -8.88 -3.78
N ALA A 98 9.65 -8.06 -2.78
CA ALA A 98 9.71 -6.62 -2.93
C ALA A 98 11.17 -6.18 -3.09
N HIS A 99 11.38 -5.05 -3.71
CA HIS A 99 12.69 -4.42 -3.85
C HIS A 99 12.55 -2.93 -3.56
N LYS A 100 13.47 -2.35 -2.80
CA LYS A 100 13.50 -0.89 -2.57
C LYS A 100 13.76 -0.14 -3.88
N VAL A 101 14.57 -0.73 -4.76
CA VAL A 101 14.91 -0.16 -6.06
C VAL A 101 14.54 -1.15 -7.17
N GLY A 102 13.91 -0.66 -8.24
CA GLY A 102 13.50 -1.48 -9.36
C GLY A 102 12.12 -2.11 -9.19
N SER A 103 11.78 -3.08 -10.01
CA SER A 103 10.47 -3.73 -10.00
C SER A 103 10.46 -4.96 -9.11
N ASP A 104 9.40 -5.12 -8.32
CA ASP A 104 9.18 -6.34 -7.55
C ASP A 104 9.04 -7.55 -8.44
N GLU A 105 9.37 -8.71 -7.86
CA GLU A 105 9.20 -9.99 -8.50
C GLU A 105 8.06 -10.76 -7.82
N GLN A 106 7.16 -11.31 -8.62
CA GLN A 106 6.05 -12.12 -8.13
C GLN A 106 5.89 -13.41 -8.91
N TRP A 107 5.53 -14.47 -8.20
CA TRP A 107 5.21 -15.77 -8.76
C TRP A 107 3.87 -16.25 -8.22
N LEU A 108 3.06 -16.77 -9.13
CA LEU A 108 1.76 -17.34 -8.85
C LEU A 108 1.82 -18.85 -9.08
N TYR A 109 1.49 -19.63 -8.05
CA TYR A 109 1.26 -21.07 -8.17
C TYR A 109 -0.24 -21.35 -8.28
N LEU A 110 -0.61 -22.09 -9.30
CA LEU A 110 -2.00 -22.53 -9.55
C LEU A 110 -2.07 -24.06 -9.42
N PRO A 111 -2.69 -24.61 -8.35
CA PRO A 111 -2.76 -26.06 -8.10
C PRO A 111 -3.40 -26.85 -9.24
N ALA A 112 -4.46 -26.31 -9.84
CA ALA A 112 -5.16 -26.91 -10.96
C ALA A 112 -4.25 -27.17 -12.19
N LEU A 113 -3.25 -26.31 -12.37
CA LEU A 113 -2.28 -26.40 -13.46
C LEU A 113 -0.95 -27.04 -13.02
N LYS A 114 -0.75 -27.24 -11.71
CA LYS A 114 0.52 -27.69 -11.08
C LYS A 114 1.73 -26.88 -11.60
N ARG A 115 1.53 -25.59 -11.81
CA ARG A 115 2.56 -24.70 -12.41
C ARG A 115 2.77 -23.44 -11.57
N VAL A 116 4.03 -23.03 -11.49
CA VAL A 116 4.46 -21.70 -11.05
C VAL A 116 4.62 -20.83 -12.28
N LYS A 117 4.05 -19.64 -12.24
CA LYS A 117 4.16 -18.62 -13.30
C LYS A 117 4.70 -17.34 -12.71
N ARG A 118 5.78 -16.80 -13.29
CA ARG A 118 6.24 -15.43 -12.98
C ARG A 118 5.23 -14.43 -13.53
N VAL A 119 4.86 -13.46 -12.72
CA VAL A 119 3.92 -12.40 -13.09
C VAL A 119 4.70 -11.21 -13.61
N ALA A 120 4.43 -10.78 -14.84
CA ALA A 120 5.02 -9.56 -15.37
C ALA A 120 4.44 -8.33 -14.67
N SER A 121 5.24 -7.28 -14.44
CA SER A 121 4.82 -6.06 -13.70
C SER A 121 3.51 -5.46 -14.22
N LYS A 122 3.33 -5.38 -15.54
CA LYS A 122 2.08 -4.91 -16.18
C LYS A 122 0.83 -5.76 -15.93
N ASN A 123 0.99 -7.00 -15.41
CA ASN A 123 -0.10 -7.94 -15.17
C ASN A 123 -0.48 -8.04 -13.68
N ARG A 124 0.09 -7.16 -12.81
CA ARG A 124 -0.17 -7.17 -11.37
C ARG A 124 -1.42 -6.40 -10.96
N THR A 125 -2.00 -5.59 -11.86
CA THR A 125 -2.99 -4.57 -11.55
C THR A 125 -4.45 -5.00 -11.76
N GLY A 126 -4.69 -6.17 -12.32
CA GLY A 126 -6.04 -6.70 -12.52
C GLY A 126 -6.62 -7.38 -11.29
N PRO A 127 -7.96 -7.50 -11.19
CA PRO A 127 -8.64 -8.21 -10.10
C PRO A 127 -8.10 -9.63 -9.93
N PHE A 128 -7.70 -9.98 -8.70
CA PHE A 128 -7.12 -11.29 -8.41
C PHE A 128 -8.14 -12.23 -7.77
N LEU A 129 -8.31 -13.40 -8.38
CA LEU A 129 -9.24 -14.45 -7.92
C LEU A 129 -10.68 -13.93 -7.70
N GLY A 130 -11.14 -12.97 -8.51
CA GLY A 130 -12.48 -12.40 -8.41
C GLY A 130 -12.70 -11.50 -7.18
N SER A 131 -11.63 -10.99 -6.57
CA SER A 131 -11.67 -9.93 -5.56
C SER A 131 -11.42 -8.57 -6.20
N GLU A 132 -11.67 -7.50 -5.44
CA GLU A 132 -11.22 -6.13 -5.81
C GLU A 132 -9.70 -5.97 -5.61
N PHE A 133 -9.05 -6.86 -4.87
CA PHE A 133 -7.60 -6.85 -4.71
C PHE A 133 -6.89 -7.29 -5.99
N SER A 134 -5.78 -6.65 -6.26
CA SER A 134 -4.83 -7.02 -7.31
C SER A 134 -3.62 -7.78 -6.72
N LEU A 135 -2.78 -8.33 -7.57
CA LEU A 135 -1.50 -8.90 -7.12
C LEU A 135 -0.55 -7.82 -6.57
N GLU A 136 -0.69 -6.57 -7.02
CA GLU A 136 0.04 -5.41 -6.48
C GLU A 136 -0.25 -5.21 -5.00
N ASP A 137 -1.50 -5.42 -4.57
CA ASP A 137 -1.92 -5.27 -3.16
C ASP A 137 -1.42 -6.39 -2.24
N LEU A 138 -0.96 -7.49 -2.81
CA LEU A 138 -0.44 -8.64 -2.09
C LEU A 138 1.09 -8.62 -1.96
N SER A 139 1.75 -7.54 -2.36
CA SER A 139 3.18 -7.29 -2.19
C SER A 139 3.41 -6.25 -1.09
N PHE A 140 4.59 -6.27 -0.48
CA PHE A 140 5.02 -5.18 0.39
C PHE A 140 5.18 -3.90 -0.41
N GLN A 141 4.89 -2.79 0.23
CA GLN A 141 4.90 -1.48 -0.38
C GLN A 141 5.98 -0.63 0.29
N GLU A 142 7.22 -0.86 -0.16
CA GLU A 142 8.40 -0.15 0.33
C GLU A 142 8.25 1.37 0.20
N VAL A 143 8.77 2.11 1.17
CA VAL A 143 8.63 3.58 1.21
C VAL A 143 9.23 4.23 -0.02
N GLU A 144 10.32 3.70 -0.54
CA GLU A 144 11.04 4.21 -1.70
C GLU A 144 10.24 4.12 -3.01
N LYS A 145 9.14 3.35 -3.03
CA LYS A 145 8.28 3.17 -4.21
C LYS A 145 7.28 4.29 -4.43
N TYR A 146 7.23 5.29 -3.54
CA TYR A 146 6.22 6.33 -3.59
C TYR A 146 6.82 7.72 -3.41
N SER A 147 6.17 8.72 -3.97
CA SER A 147 6.29 10.10 -3.51
C SER A 147 5.19 10.41 -2.51
N TYR A 148 5.45 11.31 -1.56
CA TYR A 148 4.60 11.58 -0.42
C TYR A 148 4.22 13.05 -0.33
N GLU A 149 3.03 13.33 0.23
CA GLU A 149 2.55 14.66 0.58
C GLU A 149 1.70 14.55 1.85
N TYR A 150 1.99 15.37 2.86
CA TYR A 150 1.12 15.49 4.02
C TYR A 150 -0.13 16.29 3.62
N LEU A 151 -1.31 15.82 3.99
CA LEU A 151 -2.56 16.50 3.67
C LEU A 151 -3.15 17.24 4.87
N ARG A 152 -3.32 16.52 6.00
CA ARG A 152 -3.95 17.04 7.22
C ARG A 152 -3.84 16.05 8.37
N ASP A 153 -4.23 16.52 9.53
CA ASP A 153 -4.59 15.66 10.67
C ASP A 153 -6.10 15.46 10.68
N GLU A 154 -6.56 14.25 11.06
CA GLU A 154 -7.99 13.90 11.07
C GLU A 154 -8.26 12.87 12.17
N ASP A 155 -9.38 13.00 12.86
CA ASP A 155 -9.92 11.93 13.71
C ASP A 155 -10.68 10.93 12.83
N LEU A 156 -10.23 9.69 12.81
CA LEU A 156 -10.88 8.58 12.12
C LEU A 156 -11.53 7.66 13.15
N ASP A 157 -12.81 7.83 13.39
CA ASP A 157 -13.58 7.03 14.35
C ASP A 157 -12.95 6.98 15.76
N GLY A 158 -12.55 8.13 16.29
CA GLY A 158 -11.89 8.27 17.60
C GLY A 158 -10.39 7.95 17.59
N LYS A 159 -9.77 7.87 16.41
CA LYS A 159 -8.35 7.60 16.22
C LYS A 159 -7.65 8.79 15.58
N ASP A 160 -6.95 9.58 16.39
CA ASP A 160 -6.18 10.73 15.92
C ASP A 160 -5.09 10.26 14.93
N SER A 161 -5.18 10.73 13.69
CA SER A 161 -4.39 10.23 12.58
C SER A 161 -3.76 11.34 11.75
N HIS A 162 -2.57 11.09 11.24
CA HIS A 162 -2.02 11.82 10.10
C HIS A 162 -2.62 11.27 8.81
N VAL A 163 -3.04 12.14 7.90
CA VAL A 163 -3.49 11.77 6.56
C VAL A 163 -2.44 12.22 5.56
N ILE A 164 -1.89 11.24 4.86
CA ILE A 164 -0.90 11.49 3.80
C ILE A 164 -1.42 10.99 2.46
N LYS A 165 -1.00 11.65 1.39
CA LYS A 165 -1.14 11.15 0.03
C LYS A 165 0.17 10.51 -0.39
N ARG A 166 0.10 9.33 -1.02
CA ARG A 166 1.25 8.73 -1.68
C ARG A 166 0.91 8.42 -3.13
N ILE A 167 1.89 8.61 -4.01
CA ILE A 167 1.77 8.39 -5.46
C ILE A 167 2.81 7.35 -5.85
N PRO A 168 2.39 6.21 -6.44
CA PRO A 168 3.32 5.19 -6.91
C PRO A 168 4.28 5.74 -7.95
N LEU A 169 5.56 5.39 -7.84
CA LEU A 169 6.60 5.71 -8.82
C LEU A 169 6.67 4.66 -9.94
N ASP A 170 6.11 3.46 -9.73
CA ASP A 170 6.02 2.43 -10.76
C ASP A 170 5.00 2.86 -11.84
N PRO A 171 5.41 3.07 -13.10
CA PRO A 171 4.51 3.45 -14.19
C PRO A 171 3.47 2.37 -14.51
N TYR A 172 3.69 1.13 -14.06
CA TYR A 172 2.78 0.01 -14.23
C TYR A 172 1.83 -0.19 -13.05
N SER A 173 1.86 0.66 -12.02
CA SER A 173 0.89 0.61 -10.93
C SER A 173 -0.53 0.79 -11.45
N GLY A 174 -1.47 0.04 -10.89
CA GLY A 174 -2.92 0.21 -11.12
C GLY A 174 -3.47 1.48 -10.51
N TYR A 175 -2.73 2.08 -9.58
CA TYR A 175 -3.17 3.24 -8.81
C TYR A 175 -2.51 4.52 -9.28
N THR A 176 -3.29 5.60 -9.30
CA THR A 176 -2.80 6.95 -9.55
C THR A 176 -2.36 7.66 -8.27
N LYS A 177 -2.99 7.29 -7.14
CA LYS A 177 -2.65 7.78 -5.80
C LYS A 177 -3.30 6.89 -4.74
N GLN A 178 -2.82 7.03 -3.52
CA GLN A 178 -3.43 6.46 -2.33
C GLN A 178 -3.50 7.52 -1.23
N ILE A 179 -4.58 7.54 -0.46
CA ILE A 179 -4.72 8.35 0.75
C ILE A 179 -4.63 7.40 1.95
N VAL A 180 -3.74 7.69 2.88
CA VAL A 180 -3.38 6.79 3.97
C VAL A 180 -3.59 7.49 5.30
N TRP A 181 -4.32 6.86 6.22
CA TRP A 181 -4.51 7.29 7.59
C TRP A 181 -3.56 6.52 8.50
N ILE A 182 -2.68 7.25 9.17
CA ILE A 182 -1.63 6.71 10.01
C ILE A 182 -1.83 7.25 11.44
N SER A 183 -1.94 6.34 12.38
CA SER A 183 -2.10 6.68 13.80
C SER A 183 -0.97 7.56 14.31
N LYS A 184 -1.32 8.65 15.01
CA LYS A 184 -0.33 9.48 15.69
C LYS A 184 0.29 8.80 16.90
N SER A 185 -0.46 7.91 17.56
CA SER A 185 -0.04 7.29 18.82
C SER A 185 0.93 6.13 18.63
N ASN A 186 0.77 5.32 17.56
CA ASN A 186 1.54 4.08 17.37
C ASN A 186 2.06 3.88 15.95
N SER A 187 1.86 4.87 15.08
CA SER A 187 2.29 4.87 13.67
C SER A 187 1.70 3.76 12.79
N LEU A 188 0.69 3.03 13.27
CA LEU A 188 0.02 2.00 12.46
C LEU A 188 -0.88 2.61 11.40
N ILE A 189 -0.91 2.00 10.22
CA ILE A 189 -1.85 2.34 9.15
C ILE A 189 -3.23 1.80 9.54
N TYR A 190 -4.24 2.67 9.61
CA TYR A 190 -5.63 2.28 9.90
C TYR A 190 -6.47 2.09 8.65
N GLN A 191 -6.25 2.93 7.65
CA GLN A 191 -7.06 2.91 6.43
C GLN A 191 -6.23 3.36 5.23
N ILE A 192 -6.52 2.78 4.07
CA ILE A 192 -5.99 3.22 2.79
C ILE A 192 -7.14 3.34 1.79
N HIS A 193 -7.25 4.48 1.14
CA HIS A 193 -8.10 4.68 -0.04
C HIS A 193 -7.24 4.63 -1.29
N HIS A 194 -7.48 3.66 -2.13
CA HIS A 194 -6.78 3.46 -3.40
C HIS A 194 -7.58 4.08 -4.53
N TYR A 195 -6.95 4.86 -5.39
CA TYR A 195 -7.57 5.51 -6.55
C TYR A 195 -6.92 4.99 -7.83
N ASP A 196 -7.70 4.35 -8.67
CA ASP A 196 -7.29 3.93 -10.01
C ASP A 196 -7.43 5.06 -11.05
N ARG A 197 -7.14 4.76 -12.32
CA ARG A 197 -7.25 5.72 -13.44
C ARG A 197 -8.71 6.12 -13.76
N LYS A 198 -9.70 5.38 -13.25
CA LYS A 198 -11.13 5.67 -13.40
C LYS A 198 -11.70 6.38 -12.17
N SER A 199 -10.83 6.81 -11.25
CA SER A 199 -11.20 7.41 -9.96
C SER A 199 -12.03 6.49 -9.05
N PHE A 200 -12.05 5.18 -9.34
CA PHE A 200 -12.58 4.17 -8.43
C PHE A 200 -11.66 4.09 -7.22
N HIS A 201 -12.23 3.97 -6.02
CA HIS A 201 -11.46 3.79 -4.82
C HIS A 201 -11.84 2.49 -4.11
N LEU A 202 -10.84 1.68 -3.81
CA LEU A 202 -10.92 0.57 -2.90
C LEU A 202 -10.57 1.06 -1.49
N ASN A 203 -11.46 0.86 -0.53
CA ASN A 203 -11.18 1.12 0.88
C ASN A 203 -10.60 -0.14 1.52
N THR A 204 -9.39 -0.05 2.03
CA THR A 204 -8.78 -1.11 2.84
C THR A 204 -8.71 -0.63 4.28
N ASN A 205 -9.51 -1.23 5.14
CA ASN A 205 -9.42 -1.02 6.59
C ASN A 205 -8.51 -2.11 7.17
N LEU A 206 -7.37 -1.73 7.71
CA LEU A 206 -6.47 -2.64 8.40
C LEU A 206 -6.91 -2.76 9.86
N LEU A 207 -7.96 -3.53 10.10
CA LEU A 207 -8.43 -3.86 11.45
C LEU A 207 -7.57 -5.02 11.99
N GLY A 208 -6.66 -4.69 12.90
CA GLY A 208 -6.09 -5.65 13.83
C GLY A 208 -4.99 -6.56 13.30
N LEU A 209 -3.90 -6.02 12.81
CA LEU A 209 -2.62 -6.72 12.92
C LEU A 209 -2.17 -6.66 14.38
N GLN A 210 -2.70 -7.55 15.23
CA GLN A 210 -2.10 -7.80 16.54
C GLN A 210 -0.83 -8.62 16.30
N LYS A 211 0.31 -8.08 16.79
CA LYS A 211 1.55 -8.84 16.91
C LYS A 211 1.25 -9.99 17.86
N ILE A 212 1.18 -11.22 17.35
CA ILE A 212 1.10 -12.42 18.18
C ILE A 212 2.56 -12.72 18.56
N PRO A 213 2.92 -12.67 19.85
CA PRO A 213 4.26 -13.10 20.28
C PRO A 213 4.48 -14.54 19.85
N GLY A 214 5.63 -14.81 19.24
CA GLY A 214 6.08 -16.16 18.89
C GLY A 214 6.47 -16.98 20.10
#